data_844116703d508be79cf287476e7ca551
#
_entry.id   844116703d508be79cf287476e7ca551
#
_cell.length_a   1.000
_cell.length_b   1.000
_cell.length_c   1.000
_cell.angle_alpha   90.00
_cell.angle_beta   90.00
_cell.angle_gamma   90.00
#
_symmetry.space_group_name_H-M   'P 1'
#
loop_
_entity.id
_entity.type
_entity.pdbx_description
1 polymer ?
#
loop_
_entity_poly.entity_id
_entity_poly.type
_entity_poly.pdbx_seq_one_letter_code
_entity_poly.pdbx_strand_id
1 'polypeptide(L)'
;DGGPSWYGVIADTNAPDEDHWWSVMSGDAPPPEHLSREEVMMLVKPDNWKFFTQPAGMVEKQNNNREVEGYEINPKAENKSNLMSDYYQSIIRGKTKSWIDVYVMNRLGSIEDGKPVYRQFSTDVHVAQEPILPAEVPYYVGIDFGLTPACVFAQQVRGRWLILHEIVAKDMGMVRFSELLRQEMASKFGKIPIARILGDPAGDYRAQTDESTPFQILRGAGIKAFPAPSNDVSLRIEAVTAPLTRLIEGKSGMLIDKSCKHLIKGFEGGYQYRRMQVSGERYDEKPDKNHYSHIHDALQYLLLGAGEGKQIVQSQTPAKVVQAKTDFDVFTKQPKKSIRKKWNIFDIRARL
;
A
#
# COMPACT_ATOMS: atom_id res chain seq x y z
N ASP A 1 1.66 55.40 -27.90
CA ASP A 1 2.24 54.56 -26.84
C ASP A 1 1.57 53.21 -26.86
N GLY A 2 2.11 52.27 -27.66
CA GLY A 2 1.58 50.95 -27.80
C GLY A 2 2.08 49.96 -26.71
N GLY A 3 1.67 50.16 -25.48
CA GLY A 3 1.86 49.14 -24.42
C GLY A 3 0.95 47.93 -24.64
N PRO A 4 1.26 46.77 -24.04
CA PRO A 4 0.41 45.61 -24.16
C PRO A 4 -0.99 45.88 -23.59
N SER A 5 -2.02 45.50 -24.34
CA SER A 5 -3.42 45.70 -23.96
C SER A 5 -3.92 44.68 -22.91
N TRP A 6 -3.12 43.68 -22.62
CA TRP A 6 -3.46 42.60 -21.67
C TRP A 6 -2.21 41.96 -21.06
N TYR A 7 -2.31 41.62 -19.79
CA TYR A 7 -1.32 40.83 -19.04
C TYR A 7 -2.01 39.66 -18.39
N GLY A 8 -1.42 38.49 -18.52
CA GLY A 8 -1.98 37.33 -17.88
C GLY A 8 -1.11 36.08 -18.04
N VAL A 9 -1.47 35.04 -17.31
CA VAL A 9 -0.89 33.69 -17.43
C VAL A 9 -2.01 32.79 -17.87
N ILE A 10 -1.77 31.99 -18.88
CA ILE A 10 -2.65 30.88 -19.29
C ILE A 10 -1.90 29.60 -18.96
N ALA A 11 -2.56 28.71 -18.21
CA ALA A 11 -2.04 27.40 -17.92
C ALA A 11 -3.10 26.36 -18.28
N ASP A 12 -2.67 25.20 -18.74
CA ASP A 12 -3.53 24.07 -19.06
C ASP A 12 -3.01 22.80 -18.40
N THR A 13 -3.91 21.87 -18.15
CA THR A 13 -3.62 20.54 -17.64
C THR A 13 -4.68 19.57 -18.14
N ASN A 14 -4.31 18.28 -18.26
CA ASN A 14 -5.32 17.25 -18.35
C ASN A 14 -6.06 17.14 -17.01
N ALA A 15 -7.20 16.46 -16.97
CA ALA A 15 -7.94 16.27 -15.73
C ALA A 15 -7.01 15.70 -14.65
N PRO A 16 -6.72 16.48 -13.60
CA PRO A 16 -5.80 16.05 -12.54
C PRO A 16 -6.46 15.11 -11.53
N ASP A 17 -5.69 14.64 -10.56
CA ASP A 17 -6.23 13.90 -9.41
C ASP A 17 -7.15 14.81 -8.56
N GLU A 18 -8.09 14.20 -7.84
CA GLU A 18 -8.98 14.90 -6.91
C GLU A 18 -8.20 15.65 -5.82
N ASP A 19 -7.05 15.12 -5.39
CA ASP A 19 -6.19 15.73 -4.36
C ASP A 19 -5.26 16.84 -4.92
N HIS A 20 -5.30 17.08 -6.24
CA HIS A 20 -4.46 18.09 -6.86
C HIS A 20 -4.99 19.51 -6.58
N TRP A 21 -4.09 20.45 -6.31
CA TRP A 21 -4.44 21.85 -6.01
C TRP A 21 -5.38 22.50 -7.05
N TRP A 22 -5.22 22.11 -8.32
CA TRP A 22 -6.07 22.62 -9.41
C TRP A 22 -7.53 22.21 -9.22
N SER A 23 -7.79 20.93 -8.92
CA SER A 23 -9.14 20.42 -8.71
C SER A 23 -9.84 21.06 -7.51
N VAL A 24 -9.07 21.34 -6.46
CA VAL A 24 -9.58 22.01 -5.26
C VAL A 24 -9.87 23.49 -5.54
N MET A 25 -8.93 24.21 -6.18
CA MET A 25 -9.13 25.63 -6.50
C MET A 25 -10.23 25.86 -7.54
N SER A 26 -10.41 24.94 -8.50
CA SER A 26 -11.52 25.03 -9.47
C SER A 26 -12.87 24.77 -8.82
N GLY A 27 -12.91 24.08 -7.69
CA GLY A 27 -14.14 23.64 -7.02
C GLY A 27 -14.67 22.30 -7.52
N ASP A 28 -13.89 21.57 -8.30
CA ASP A 28 -14.24 20.25 -8.84
C ASP A 28 -14.09 19.14 -7.80
N ALA A 29 -13.24 19.35 -6.78
CA ALA A 29 -13.04 18.45 -5.66
C ALA A 29 -12.96 19.21 -4.32
N PRO A 30 -13.37 18.59 -3.20
CA PRO A 30 -13.15 19.17 -1.88
C PRO A 30 -11.67 19.10 -1.49
N PRO A 31 -11.20 19.98 -0.59
CA PRO A 31 -9.84 19.87 -0.04
C PRO A 31 -9.61 18.48 0.60
N PRO A 32 -8.44 17.86 0.37
CA PRO A 32 -8.09 16.61 1.03
C PRO A 32 -8.13 16.71 2.56
N GLU A 33 -8.66 15.67 3.22
CA GLU A 33 -8.84 15.64 4.68
C GLU A 33 -7.53 15.72 5.48
N HIS A 34 -6.40 15.36 4.85
CA HIS A 34 -5.08 15.37 5.48
C HIS A 34 -4.41 16.76 5.50
N LEU A 35 -4.98 17.75 4.82
CA LEU A 35 -4.45 19.10 4.80
C LEU A 35 -4.78 19.86 6.08
N SER A 36 -3.81 20.59 6.58
CA SER A 36 -4.03 21.55 7.67
C SER A 36 -4.94 22.69 7.23
N ARG A 37 -5.54 23.38 8.20
CA ARG A 37 -6.38 24.57 7.92
C ARG A 37 -5.61 25.65 7.14
N GLU A 38 -4.32 25.82 7.42
CA GLU A 38 -3.47 26.78 6.73
C GLU A 38 -3.23 26.38 5.27
N GLU A 39 -2.95 25.10 5.00
CA GLU A 39 -2.79 24.58 3.65
C GLU A 39 -4.10 24.68 2.85
N VAL A 40 -5.25 24.42 3.46
CA VAL A 40 -6.56 24.60 2.82
C VAL A 40 -6.82 26.07 2.48
N MET A 41 -6.40 27.01 3.34
CA MET A 41 -6.53 28.45 3.04
C MET A 41 -5.65 28.88 1.84
N MET A 42 -4.52 28.22 1.60
CA MET A 42 -3.69 28.47 0.41
C MET A 42 -4.34 27.97 -0.89
N LEU A 43 -5.31 27.06 -0.79
CA LEU A 43 -6.06 26.51 -1.93
C LEU A 43 -7.34 27.31 -2.25
N VAL A 44 -7.53 28.46 -1.64
CA VAL A 44 -8.64 29.36 -1.98
C VAL A 44 -8.33 30.01 -3.34
N LYS A 45 -9.28 29.89 -4.28
CA LYS A 45 -9.15 30.48 -5.60
C LYS A 45 -9.03 32.00 -5.53
N PRO A 46 -7.99 32.61 -6.12
CA PRO A 46 -7.89 34.06 -6.24
C PRO A 46 -9.02 34.64 -7.10
N ASP A 47 -9.53 35.82 -6.76
CA ASP A 47 -10.66 36.45 -7.46
C ASP A 47 -10.41 36.71 -8.94
N ASN A 48 -9.16 36.96 -9.31
CA ASN A 48 -8.74 37.20 -10.70
C ASN A 48 -8.43 35.94 -11.50
N TRP A 49 -8.59 34.74 -10.90
CA TRP A 49 -8.38 33.48 -11.61
C TRP A 49 -9.71 32.96 -12.16
N LYS A 50 -9.65 32.41 -13.37
CA LYS A 50 -10.77 31.75 -14.03
C LYS A 50 -10.35 30.35 -14.46
N PHE A 51 -11.16 29.39 -14.12
CA PHE A 51 -11.00 27.99 -14.54
C PHE A 51 -12.01 27.70 -15.65
N PHE A 52 -11.55 26.98 -16.65
CA PHE A 52 -12.38 26.54 -17.77
C PHE A 52 -12.17 25.03 -17.94
N THR A 53 -13.27 24.29 -18.01
CA THR A 53 -13.23 22.85 -18.22
C THR A 53 -13.71 22.56 -19.63
N GLN A 54 -12.86 21.92 -20.43
CA GLN A 54 -13.20 21.51 -21.78
C GLN A 54 -14.18 20.33 -21.74
N PRO A 55 -15.21 20.30 -22.57
CA PRO A 55 -16.08 19.13 -22.67
C PRO A 55 -15.31 17.86 -23.04
N ALA A 56 -15.70 16.71 -22.47
CA ALA A 56 -15.12 15.41 -22.79
C ALA A 56 -15.15 15.14 -24.31
N GLY A 57 -14.13 14.48 -24.84
CA GLY A 57 -14.08 14.07 -26.25
C GLY A 57 -15.06 12.97 -26.60
N MET A 58 -15.37 12.09 -25.63
CA MET A 58 -16.33 10.98 -25.78
C MET A 58 -17.27 10.92 -24.58
N VAL A 59 -18.36 10.18 -24.71
CA VAL A 59 -19.31 9.83 -23.65
C VAL A 59 -19.47 8.31 -23.59
N GLU A 60 -19.80 7.79 -22.41
CA GLU A 60 -20.07 6.36 -22.23
C GLU A 60 -21.39 5.95 -22.88
N LYS A 61 -21.34 4.89 -23.68
CA LYS A 61 -22.51 4.20 -24.15
C LYS A 61 -22.87 3.12 -23.14
N GLN A 62 -24.02 3.26 -22.49
CA GLN A 62 -24.51 2.32 -21.49
C GLN A 62 -25.60 1.42 -22.05
N ASN A 63 -25.62 0.15 -21.61
CA ASN A 63 -26.72 -0.77 -21.86
C ASN A 63 -27.94 -0.50 -20.95
N ASN A 64 -29.01 -1.28 -21.14
CA ASN A 64 -30.21 -1.17 -20.32
C ASN A 64 -29.98 -1.43 -18.82
N ASN A 65 -28.87 -2.11 -18.47
CA ASN A 65 -28.46 -2.40 -17.09
C ASN A 65 -27.53 -1.34 -16.50
N ARG A 66 -27.30 -0.22 -17.23
CA ARG A 66 -26.32 0.84 -16.87
C ARG A 66 -24.86 0.40 -16.90
N GLU A 67 -24.54 -0.70 -17.55
CA GLU A 67 -23.15 -1.12 -17.75
C GLU A 67 -22.58 -0.44 -19.00
N VAL A 68 -21.31 -0.06 -18.95
CA VAL A 68 -20.62 0.60 -20.06
C VAL A 68 -20.30 -0.43 -21.14
N GLU A 69 -20.99 -0.34 -22.29
CA GLU A 69 -20.73 -1.17 -23.47
C GLU A 69 -19.66 -0.61 -24.40
N GLY A 70 -19.34 0.68 -24.26
CA GLY A 70 -18.36 1.34 -25.11
C GLY A 70 -18.39 2.85 -24.97
N TYR A 71 -17.80 3.51 -25.96
CA TYR A 71 -17.71 4.97 -25.99
C TYR A 71 -18.16 5.50 -27.33
N GLU A 72 -18.84 6.65 -27.33
CA GLU A 72 -19.23 7.38 -28.52
C GLU A 72 -18.75 8.83 -28.49
N ILE A 73 -18.59 9.45 -29.63
CA ILE A 73 -18.10 10.84 -29.72
C ILE A 73 -19.09 11.78 -29.03
N ASN A 74 -18.61 12.60 -28.12
CA ASN A 74 -19.42 13.61 -27.46
C ASN A 74 -19.89 14.67 -28.49
N PRO A 75 -21.20 14.88 -28.62
CA PRO A 75 -21.70 15.95 -29.52
C PRO A 75 -21.14 17.34 -29.16
N LYS A 76 -20.82 17.57 -27.87
CA LYS A 76 -20.30 18.83 -27.37
C LYS A 76 -18.78 18.93 -27.43
N ALA A 77 -18.05 17.88 -27.87
CA ALA A 77 -16.61 17.93 -27.97
C ALA A 77 -16.17 19.06 -28.90
N GLU A 78 -15.18 19.80 -28.47
CA GLU A 78 -14.61 20.92 -29.23
C GLU A 78 -13.66 20.42 -30.33
N ASN A 79 -13.33 21.32 -31.25
CA ASN A 79 -12.32 21.08 -32.31
C ASN A 79 -12.54 19.86 -33.22
N LYS A 80 -13.72 19.24 -33.22
CA LYS A 80 -14.02 18.05 -34.03
C LYS A 80 -13.80 18.21 -35.51
N SER A 81 -14.07 19.43 -36.05
CA SER A 81 -13.90 19.74 -37.47
C SER A 81 -12.42 19.67 -37.92
N ASN A 82 -11.48 19.79 -37.00
CA ASN A 82 -10.05 19.77 -37.29
C ASN A 82 -9.40 18.40 -37.00
N LEU A 83 -10.20 17.42 -36.51
CA LEU A 83 -9.74 16.07 -36.20
C LEU A 83 -10.18 15.09 -37.28
N MET A 84 -9.44 14.01 -37.47
CA MET A 84 -9.86 12.89 -38.31
C MET A 84 -11.14 12.25 -37.75
N SER A 85 -12.02 11.76 -38.57
CA SER A 85 -13.33 11.20 -38.17
C SER A 85 -13.22 10.04 -37.16
N ASP A 86 -12.11 9.29 -37.18
CA ASP A 86 -11.82 8.16 -36.31
C ASP A 86 -10.83 8.46 -35.19
N TYR A 87 -10.47 9.75 -34.99
CA TYR A 87 -9.44 10.17 -34.03
C TYR A 87 -9.69 9.58 -32.62
N TYR A 88 -10.89 9.80 -32.07
CA TYR A 88 -11.20 9.35 -30.72
C TYR A 88 -11.25 7.82 -30.61
N GLN A 89 -11.79 7.13 -31.62
CA GLN A 89 -11.82 5.66 -31.66
C GLN A 89 -10.39 5.08 -31.75
N SER A 90 -9.53 5.76 -32.47
CA SER A 90 -8.12 5.34 -32.62
C SER A 90 -7.33 5.56 -31.34
N ILE A 91 -7.51 6.70 -30.68
CA ILE A 91 -6.73 7.05 -29.48
C ILE A 91 -7.07 6.15 -28.27
N ILE A 92 -8.29 5.67 -28.13
CA ILE A 92 -8.70 4.78 -27.02
C ILE A 92 -8.30 3.32 -27.20
N ARG A 93 -7.89 2.91 -28.40
CA ARG A 93 -7.51 1.51 -28.66
C ARG A 93 -6.35 1.08 -27.79
N GLY A 94 -6.54 -0.01 -27.02
CA GLY A 94 -5.52 -0.57 -26.14
C GLY A 94 -5.19 0.29 -24.92
N LYS A 95 -5.98 1.32 -24.62
CA LYS A 95 -5.81 2.13 -23.41
C LYS A 95 -6.62 1.58 -22.24
N THR A 96 -6.13 1.81 -21.03
CA THR A 96 -6.86 1.46 -19.82
C THR A 96 -8.06 2.38 -19.60
N LYS A 97 -9.03 1.94 -18.80
CA LYS A 97 -10.18 2.79 -18.42
C LYS A 97 -9.72 4.09 -17.76
N SER A 98 -8.78 4.03 -16.82
CA SER A 98 -8.23 5.20 -16.13
C SER A 98 -7.62 6.20 -17.12
N TRP A 99 -6.89 5.72 -18.13
CA TRP A 99 -6.33 6.57 -19.16
C TRP A 99 -7.43 7.27 -19.98
N ILE A 100 -8.47 6.51 -20.37
CA ILE A 100 -9.62 7.04 -21.12
C ILE A 100 -10.38 8.07 -20.28
N ASP A 101 -10.61 7.79 -19.00
CA ASP A 101 -11.29 8.70 -18.07
C ASP A 101 -10.58 10.05 -17.99
N VAL A 102 -9.25 10.07 -17.85
CA VAL A 102 -8.49 11.32 -17.72
C VAL A 102 -8.32 12.05 -19.06
N TYR A 103 -7.84 11.37 -20.09
CA TYR A 103 -7.43 12.05 -21.35
C TYR A 103 -8.56 12.24 -22.36
N VAL A 104 -9.63 11.45 -22.27
CA VAL A 104 -10.72 11.49 -23.27
C VAL A 104 -12.04 11.93 -22.64
N MET A 105 -12.32 11.43 -21.43
CA MET A 105 -13.56 11.77 -20.72
C MET A 105 -13.42 13.01 -19.85
N ASN A 106 -12.21 13.56 -19.72
CA ASN A 106 -11.87 14.71 -18.88
C ASN A 106 -12.39 14.58 -17.44
N ARG A 107 -12.31 13.37 -16.89
CA ARG A 107 -12.66 13.05 -15.50
C ARG A 107 -11.45 13.19 -14.61
N LEU A 108 -11.65 13.69 -13.38
CA LEU A 108 -10.61 13.67 -12.37
C LEU A 108 -10.13 12.23 -12.15
N GLY A 109 -8.83 12.05 -12.09
CA GLY A 109 -8.26 10.74 -11.89
C GLY A 109 -6.74 10.74 -11.94
N SER A 110 -6.14 9.78 -11.28
CA SER A 110 -4.70 9.56 -11.33
C SER A 110 -4.33 8.69 -12.54
N ILE A 111 -3.35 9.14 -13.32
CA ILE A 111 -2.76 8.31 -14.36
C ILE A 111 -1.57 7.62 -13.74
N GLU A 112 -1.68 6.32 -13.66
CA GLU A 112 -0.59 5.47 -13.23
C GLU A 112 0.48 5.39 -14.33
N ASP A 113 1.48 6.27 -14.27
CA ASP A 113 2.68 6.15 -15.11
C ASP A 113 3.57 4.97 -14.67
N GLY A 114 3.26 4.36 -13.54
CA GLY A 114 3.97 3.25 -12.93
C GLY A 114 3.22 1.93 -13.04
N LYS A 115 3.85 0.89 -12.53
CA LYS A 115 3.26 -0.42 -12.38
C LYS A 115 2.77 -0.59 -10.95
N PRO A 116 1.46 -0.72 -10.68
CA PRO A 116 0.95 -0.95 -9.34
C PRO A 116 1.64 -2.12 -8.65
N VAL A 117 1.98 -1.96 -7.37
CA VAL A 117 2.61 -3.02 -6.57
C VAL A 117 1.64 -4.20 -6.40
N TYR A 118 0.38 -3.90 -6.14
CA TYR A 118 -0.66 -4.90 -5.86
C TYR A 118 -1.69 -4.99 -6.99
N ARG A 119 -1.31 -5.60 -8.10
CA ARG A 119 -2.18 -5.78 -9.28
C ARG A 119 -3.42 -6.64 -9.03
N GLN A 120 -3.41 -7.39 -7.93
CA GLN A 120 -4.50 -8.29 -7.53
C GLN A 120 -5.61 -7.58 -6.78
N PHE A 121 -5.38 -6.33 -6.40
CA PHE A 121 -6.38 -5.52 -5.72
C PHE A 121 -7.53 -5.14 -6.67
N SER A 122 -8.73 -5.18 -6.14
CA SER A 122 -9.95 -4.66 -6.79
C SER A 122 -10.83 -4.04 -5.71
N THR A 123 -11.25 -2.83 -5.91
CA THR A 123 -12.13 -2.09 -4.99
C THR A 123 -13.42 -2.86 -4.71
N ASP A 124 -14.03 -3.45 -5.74
CA ASP A 124 -15.29 -4.23 -5.62
C ASP A 124 -15.13 -5.48 -4.72
N VAL A 125 -13.93 -6.05 -4.64
CA VAL A 125 -13.65 -7.30 -3.91
C VAL A 125 -13.08 -7.03 -2.52
N HIS A 126 -12.22 -6.01 -2.41
CA HIS A 126 -11.38 -5.81 -1.24
C HIS A 126 -11.79 -4.62 -0.35
N VAL A 127 -12.70 -3.75 -0.83
CA VAL A 127 -13.21 -2.64 -0.02
C VAL A 127 -14.62 -2.94 0.46
N ALA A 128 -14.86 -2.73 1.73
CA ALA A 128 -16.16 -2.95 2.33
C ALA A 128 -17.17 -1.87 1.88
N GLN A 129 -18.36 -2.29 1.49
CA GLN A 129 -19.46 -1.36 1.17
C GLN A 129 -19.98 -0.64 2.42
N GLU A 130 -20.06 -1.37 3.54
CA GLU A 130 -20.46 -0.85 4.84
C GLU A 130 -19.27 -0.77 5.80
N PRO A 131 -19.29 0.15 6.79
CA PRO A 131 -18.23 0.25 7.80
C PRO A 131 -18.00 -1.07 8.52
N ILE A 132 -16.74 -1.45 8.69
CA ILE A 132 -16.34 -2.65 9.42
C ILE A 132 -16.23 -2.32 10.90
N LEU A 133 -17.11 -2.88 11.71
CA LEU A 133 -17.02 -2.74 13.16
C LEU A 133 -15.97 -3.70 13.73
N PRO A 134 -15.16 -3.27 14.72
CA PRO A 134 -14.23 -4.15 15.42
C PRO A 134 -14.97 -5.32 16.07
N ALA A 135 -14.46 -6.55 15.89
CA ALA A 135 -14.95 -7.75 16.55
C ALA A 135 -14.31 -7.92 17.94
N GLU A 136 -14.90 -8.76 18.78
CA GLU A 136 -14.39 -9.12 20.12
C GLU A 136 -13.18 -10.09 20.05
N VAL A 137 -12.23 -9.80 19.13
CA VAL A 137 -10.99 -10.57 18.96
C VAL A 137 -9.80 -9.62 19.00
N PRO A 138 -8.61 -10.10 19.38
CA PRO A 138 -7.43 -9.26 19.46
C PRO A 138 -7.11 -8.58 18.12
N TYR A 139 -6.62 -7.33 18.19
CA TYR A 139 -6.21 -6.57 17.01
C TYR A 139 -4.70 -6.42 16.91
N TYR A 140 -4.23 -6.17 15.69
CA TYR A 140 -2.85 -5.92 15.33
C TYR A 140 -2.68 -4.47 14.92
N VAL A 141 -1.48 -3.91 15.16
CA VAL A 141 -1.08 -2.59 14.66
C VAL A 141 0.23 -2.72 13.92
N GLY A 142 0.30 -2.18 12.71
CA GLY A 142 1.53 -2.01 11.95
C GLY A 142 1.96 -0.55 11.96
N ILE A 143 3.25 -0.26 12.09
CA ILE A 143 3.79 1.10 12.16
C ILE A 143 4.96 1.23 11.20
N ASP A 144 4.93 2.27 10.36
CA ASP A 144 6.09 2.79 9.64
C ASP A 144 6.59 4.04 10.35
N PHE A 145 7.90 4.11 10.60
CA PHE A 145 8.56 5.21 11.30
C PHE A 145 9.15 6.22 10.30
N GLY A 146 9.19 7.48 10.67
CA GLY A 146 9.79 8.52 9.86
C GLY A 146 9.22 9.89 10.21
N LEU A 147 9.46 10.88 9.34
CA LEU A 147 8.87 12.22 9.46
C LEU A 147 7.37 12.25 9.14
N THR A 148 6.89 11.23 8.45
CA THR A 148 5.47 10.99 8.20
C THR A 148 5.12 9.61 8.74
N PRO A 149 5.06 9.44 10.09
CA PRO A 149 4.75 8.15 10.66
C PRO A 149 3.33 7.73 10.27
N ALA A 150 3.19 6.45 9.95
CA ALA A 150 1.92 5.88 9.56
C ALA A 150 1.63 4.60 10.34
N CYS A 151 0.35 4.31 10.60
CA CYS A 151 -0.03 3.03 11.16
C CYS A 151 -1.36 2.50 10.62
N VAL A 152 -1.48 1.17 10.63
CA VAL A 152 -2.65 0.42 10.21
C VAL A 152 -3.13 -0.45 11.35
N PHE A 153 -4.44 -0.50 11.55
CA PHE A 153 -5.11 -1.36 12.54
C PHE A 153 -5.87 -2.47 11.82
N ALA A 154 -5.65 -3.70 12.24
CA ALA A 154 -6.31 -4.85 11.62
C ALA A 154 -6.68 -5.92 12.64
N GLN A 155 -7.70 -6.70 12.30
CA GLN A 155 -8.08 -7.93 13.01
C GLN A 155 -8.06 -9.12 12.07
N GLN A 156 -7.74 -10.30 12.59
CA GLN A 156 -7.90 -11.54 11.87
C GLN A 156 -9.13 -12.29 12.41
N VAL A 157 -10.17 -12.37 11.61
CA VAL A 157 -11.44 -13.00 11.96
C VAL A 157 -11.68 -14.18 11.03
N ARG A 158 -11.74 -15.39 11.57
CA ARG A 158 -11.93 -16.64 10.80
C ARG A 158 -10.97 -16.78 9.62
N GLY A 159 -9.70 -16.37 9.82
CA GLY A 159 -8.65 -16.42 8.81
C GLY A 159 -8.64 -15.25 7.80
N ARG A 160 -9.64 -14.38 7.81
CA ARG A 160 -9.68 -13.16 6.97
C ARG A 160 -9.09 -11.98 7.73
N TRP A 161 -8.33 -11.17 7.04
CA TRP A 161 -7.85 -9.89 7.54
C TRP A 161 -8.89 -8.80 7.29
N LEU A 162 -9.27 -8.11 8.35
CA LEU A 162 -10.11 -6.93 8.33
C LEU A 162 -9.22 -5.72 8.66
N ILE A 163 -9.00 -4.86 7.69
CA ILE A 163 -8.25 -3.61 7.88
C ILE A 163 -9.27 -2.56 8.30
N LEU A 164 -9.17 -2.08 9.54
CA LEU A 164 -10.23 -1.34 10.21
C LEU A 164 -10.00 0.16 10.24
N HIS A 165 -8.74 0.59 10.33
CA HIS A 165 -8.40 1.99 10.51
C HIS A 165 -6.96 2.25 10.08
N GLU A 166 -6.69 3.50 9.68
CA GLU A 166 -5.37 3.99 9.32
C GLU A 166 -5.08 5.34 9.96
N ILE A 167 -3.81 5.63 10.19
CA ILE A 167 -3.33 6.97 10.55
C ILE A 167 -2.13 7.27 9.66
N VAL A 168 -2.10 8.44 9.05
CA VAL A 168 -0.93 9.00 8.35
C VAL A 168 -0.71 10.39 8.95
N ALA A 169 0.40 10.56 9.67
CA ALA A 169 0.69 11.78 10.42
C ALA A 169 1.84 12.54 9.75
N LYS A 170 1.51 13.53 8.92
CA LYS A 170 2.50 14.34 8.22
C LYS A 170 3.26 15.22 9.20
N ASP A 171 4.60 15.30 9.03
CA ASP A 171 5.50 16.17 9.80
C ASP A 171 5.32 16.03 11.33
N MET A 172 5.17 14.81 11.80
CA MET A 172 4.94 14.51 13.21
C MET A 172 6.07 13.67 13.81
N GLY A 173 6.71 14.18 14.86
CA GLY A 173 7.71 13.43 15.62
C GLY A 173 7.08 12.28 16.43
N MET A 174 7.88 11.25 16.74
CA MET A 174 7.43 10.02 17.38
C MET A 174 6.78 10.20 18.75
N VAL A 175 7.16 11.22 19.54
CA VAL A 175 6.53 11.51 20.84
C VAL A 175 5.06 11.87 20.66
N ARG A 176 4.77 12.84 19.79
CA ARG A 176 3.39 13.27 19.48
C ARG A 176 2.60 12.15 18.80
N PHE A 177 3.25 11.41 17.90
CA PHE A 177 2.62 10.26 17.24
C PHE A 177 2.24 9.15 18.23
N SER A 178 3.06 8.88 19.25
CA SER A 178 2.74 7.88 20.27
C SER A 178 1.52 8.27 21.12
N GLU A 179 1.31 9.56 21.35
CA GLU A 179 0.11 10.08 22.04
C GLU A 179 -1.14 9.92 21.17
N LEU A 180 -1.05 10.29 19.88
CA LEU A 180 -2.12 10.11 18.90
C LEU A 180 -2.49 8.62 18.78
N LEU A 181 -1.50 7.76 18.60
CA LEU A 181 -1.70 6.31 18.51
C LEU A 181 -2.44 5.76 19.73
N ARG A 182 -2.06 6.18 20.94
CA ARG A 182 -2.73 5.77 22.18
C ARG A 182 -4.20 6.26 22.25
N GLN A 183 -4.45 7.48 21.80
CA GLN A 183 -5.82 8.04 21.75
C GLN A 183 -6.71 7.25 20.78
N GLU A 184 -6.20 6.96 19.57
CA GLU A 184 -6.92 6.17 18.56
C GLU A 184 -7.18 4.74 19.03
N MET A 185 -6.18 4.09 19.65
CA MET A 185 -6.35 2.78 20.26
C MET A 185 -7.47 2.78 21.32
N ALA A 186 -7.50 3.77 22.19
CA ALA A 186 -8.52 3.88 23.24
C ALA A 186 -9.91 4.17 22.67
N SER A 187 -10.00 5.07 21.69
CA SER A 187 -11.29 5.53 21.13
C SER A 187 -11.93 4.48 20.21
N LYS A 188 -11.13 3.83 19.36
CA LYS A 188 -11.63 2.90 18.34
C LYS A 188 -11.78 1.46 18.86
N PHE A 189 -10.86 1.01 19.72
CA PHE A 189 -10.78 -0.38 20.15
C PHE A 189 -11.10 -0.59 21.63
N GLY A 190 -11.07 0.47 22.44
CA GLY A 190 -11.51 0.42 23.83
C GLY A 190 -10.82 -0.67 24.65
N LYS A 191 -11.60 -1.70 25.04
CA LYS A 191 -11.12 -2.82 25.86
C LYS A 191 -10.68 -4.04 25.03
N ILE A 192 -10.78 -3.98 23.70
CA ILE A 192 -10.35 -5.09 22.84
C ILE A 192 -8.84 -5.30 23.02
N PRO A 193 -8.37 -6.54 23.30
CA PRO A 193 -6.98 -6.77 23.57
C PRO A 193 -6.11 -6.59 22.32
N ILE A 194 -4.87 -6.17 22.52
CA ILE A 194 -3.86 -6.04 21.48
C ILE A 194 -3.21 -7.41 21.27
N ALA A 195 -3.23 -7.92 20.04
CA ALA A 195 -2.49 -9.11 19.67
C ALA A 195 -0.99 -8.82 19.57
N ARG A 196 -0.61 -7.88 18.72
CA ARG A 196 0.76 -7.39 18.52
C ARG A 196 0.78 -6.01 17.91
N ILE A 197 1.82 -5.24 18.24
CA ILE A 197 2.18 -3.98 17.57
C ILE A 197 3.54 -4.21 16.92
N LEU A 198 3.63 -4.00 15.61
CA LEU A 198 4.76 -4.35 14.78
C LEU A 198 5.22 -3.12 13.99
N GLY A 199 6.50 -2.86 13.96
CA GLY A 199 7.04 -1.69 13.25
C GLY A 199 8.21 -2.03 12.36
N ASP A 200 8.67 -1.02 11.60
CA ASP A 200 9.87 -1.11 10.80
C ASP A 200 11.04 -1.57 11.67
N PRO A 201 11.76 -2.65 11.30
CA PRO A 201 12.98 -3.06 11.99
C PRO A 201 14.04 -1.96 12.10
N ALA A 202 14.08 -1.01 11.17
CA ALA A 202 14.96 0.14 11.22
C ALA A 202 14.68 1.07 12.41
N GLY A 203 13.51 0.98 13.04
CA GLY A 203 13.16 1.71 14.26
C GLY A 203 13.98 1.35 15.51
N ASP A 204 14.83 0.32 15.45
CA ASP A 204 15.84 0.02 16.47
C ASP A 204 17.15 0.81 16.30
N TYR A 205 17.35 1.47 15.14
CA TYR A 205 18.53 2.30 14.91
C TYR A 205 18.34 3.67 15.58
N ARG A 206 19.39 4.12 16.30
CA ARG A 206 19.40 5.46 16.90
C ARG A 206 19.47 6.52 15.82
N ALA A 207 18.65 7.58 15.95
CA ALA A 207 18.83 8.78 15.16
C ALA A 207 20.13 9.47 15.59
N GLN A 208 20.84 10.10 14.64
CA GLN A 208 22.09 10.81 14.94
C GLN A 208 21.89 12.02 15.89
N THR A 209 20.66 12.53 15.94
CA THR A 209 20.30 13.73 16.71
C THR A 209 19.54 13.43 18.00
N ASP A 210 19.08 12.19 18.18
CA ASP A 210 18.31 11.80 19.36
C ASP A 210 18.81 10.45 19.86
N GLU A 211 19.06 10.33 21.17
CA GLU A 211 19.56 9.10 21.77
C GLU A 211 18.51 7.99 21.86
N SER A 212 17.23 8.36 21.66
CA SER A 212 16.09 7.46 21.80
C SER A 212 15.66 6.87 20.45
N THR A 213 15.45 5.56 20.41
CA THR A 213 14.89 4.90 19.24
C THR A 213 13.36 5.03 19.22
N PRO A 214 12.70 4.95 18.02
CA PRO A 214 11.24 4.91 17.92
C PRO A 214 10.60 3.89 18.85
N PHE A 215 11.15 2.68 18.97
CA PHE A 215 10.63 1.67 19.89
C PHE A 215 10.81 2.04 21.38
N GLN A 216 11.86 2.77 21.73
CA GLN A 216 12.05 3.27 23.10
C GLN A 216 11.00 4.35 23.43
N ILE A 217 10.72 5.26 22.50
CA ILE A 217 9.70 6.31 22.66
C ILE A 217 8.31 5.66 22.84
N LEU A 218 7.95 4.71 21.98
CA LEU A 218 6.68 3.98 22.11
C LEU A 218 6.59 3.26 23.46
N ARG A 219 7.66 2.61 23.90
CA ARG A 219 7.71 1.94 25.21
C ARG A 219 7.54 2.92 26.36
N GLY A 220 8.18 4.09 26.29
CA GLY A 220 7.99 5.18 27.26
C GLY A 220 6.55 5.68 27.32
N ALA A 221 5.81 5.66 26.21
CA ALA A 221 4.38 5.96 26.13
C ALA A 221 3.48 4.79 26.56
N GLY A 222 4.02 3.67 27.03
CA GLY A 222 3.27 2.47 27.43
C GLY A 222 2.85 1.57 26.25
N ILE A 223 3.36 1.82 25.06
CA ILE A 223 3.04 1.05 23.84
C ILE A 223 4.13 0.01 23.61
N LYS A 224 3.81 -1.27 23.76
CA LYS A 224 4.75 -2.39 23.58
C LYS A 224 4.79 -2.83 22.11
N ALA A 225 5.60 -2.15 21.31
CA ALA A 225 5.84 -2.48 19.91
C ALA A 225 7.11 -3.33 19.73
N PHE A 226 7.14 -4.11 18.66
CA PHE A 226 8.23 -5.01 18.29
C PHE A 226 8.63 -4.80 16.82
N PRO A 227 9.88 -5.02 16.46
CA PRO A 227 10.28 -5.00 15.06
C PRO A 227 9.60 -6.14 14.27
N ALA A 228 9.24 -5.88 13.03
CA ALA A 228 8.84 -6.91 12.10
C ALA A 228 10.03 -7.86 11.82
N PRO A 229 9.77 -9.12 11.42
CA PRO A 229 10.83 -10.13 11.30
C PRO A 229 11.83 -9.87 10.17
N SER A 230 11.50 -9.03 9.20
CA SER A 230 12.38 -8.69 8.07
C SER A 230 12.02 -7.31 7.49
N ASN A 231 13.04 -6.65 6.91
CA ASN A 231 12.85 -5.45 6.10
C ASN A 231 12.97 -5.72 4.58
N ASP A 232 13.06 -6.98 4.18
CA ASP A 232 13.07 -7.36 2.78
C ASP A 232 11.76 -6.97 2.10
N VAL A 233 11.86 -6.14 1.06
CA VAL A 233 10.70 -5.56 0.36
C VAL A 233 9.85 -6.65 -0.31
N SER A 234 10.48 -7.68 -0.88
CA SER A 234 9.77 -8.75 -1.59
C SER A 234 8.95 -9.59 -0.61
N LEU A 235 9.53 -9.94 0.55
CA LEU A 235 8.82 -10.66 1.60
C LEU A 235 7.66 -9.85 2.17
N ARG A 236 7.84 -8.54 2.34
CA ARG A 236 6.81 -7.63 2.83
C ARG A 236 5.64 -7.50 1.86
N ILE A 237 5.93 -7.32 0.57
CA ILE A 237 4.90 -7.25 -0.48
C ILE A 237 4.13 -8.57 -0.56
N GLU A 238 4.82 -9.70 -0.51
CA GLU A 238 4.17 -11.02 -0.56
C GLU A 238 3.27 -11.27 0.65
N ALA A 239 3.65 -10.80 1.84
CA ALA A 239 2.81 -10.90 3.03
C ALA A 239 1.45 -10.19 2.87
N VAL A 240 1.38 -9.15 2.04
CA VAL A 240 0.11 -8.47 1.68
C VAL A 240 -0.58 -9.16 0.50
N THR A 241 0.18 -9.60 -0.51
CA THR A 241 -0.37 -10.27 -1.70
C THR A 241 -1.09 -11.57 -1.34
N ALA A 242 -0.54 -12.34 -0.40
CA ALA A 242 -1.10 -13.61 0.02
C ALA A 242 -2.57 -13.52 0.49
N PRO A 243 -2.95 -12.66 1.44
CA PRO A 243 -4.34 -12.52 1.84
C PRO A 243 -5.22 -11.82 0.78
N LEU A 244 -4.67 -10.97 -0.11
CA LEU A 244 -5.44 -10.40 -1.23
C LEU A 244 -5.91 -11.49 -2.20
N THR A 245 -5.05 -12.46 -2.48
CA THR A 245 -5.34 -13.52 -3.48
C THR A 245 -6.02 -14.74 -2.88
N ARG A 246 -5.90 -14.93 -1.56
CA ARG A 246 -6.49 -16.06 -0.86
C ARG A 246 -8.01 -15.95 -0.77
N LEU A 247 -8.71 -17.04 -1.05
CA LEU A 247 -10.15 -17.13 -0.83
C LEU A 247 -10.44 -17.93 0.45
N ILE A 248 -11.34 -17.39 1.27
CA ILE A 248 -11.85 -18.03 2.49
C ILE A 248 -13.37 -18.03 2.39
N GLU A 249 -13.96 -19.21 2.31
CA GLU A 249 -15.41 -19.39 2.12
C GLU A 249 -15.94 -18.58 0.90
N GLY A 250 -15.18 -18.57 -0.20
CA GLY A 250 -15.54 -17.87 -1.44
C GLY A 250 -15.38 -16.33 -1.41
N LYS A 251 -14.82 -15.78 -0.32
CA LYS A 251 -14.57 -14.34 -0.17
C LYS A 251 -13.07 -14.07 -0.07
N SER A 252 -12.64 -12.87 -0.44
CA SER A 252 -11.23 -12.48 -0.30
C SER A 252 -10.72 -12.66 1.14
N GLY A 253 -9.48 -13.09 1.29
CA GLY A 253 -8.80 -13.19 2.58
C GLY A 253 -8.47 -11.85 3.23
N MET A 254 -8.67 -10.72 2.52
CA MET A 254 -8.52 -9.36 3.05
C MET A 254 -9.74 -8.51 2.69
N LEU A 255 -10.19 -7.71 3.63
CA LEU A 255 -11.23 -6.71 3.43
C LEU A 255 -10.81 -5.41 4.13
N ILE A 256 -10.96 -4.28 3.46
CA ILE A 256 -10.50 -2.97 3.91
C ILE A 256 -11.72 -2.08 4.17
N ASP A 257 -11.76 -1.44 5.32
CA ASP A 257 -12.79 -0.45 5.63
C ASP A 257 -12.68 0.76 4.69
N LYS A 258 -13.82 1.25 4.21
CA LYS A 258 -13.89 2.39 3.29
C LYS A 258 -13.29 3.69 3.83
N SER A 259 -13.10 3.80 5.15
CA SER A 259 -12.43 4.96 5.77
C SER A 259 -10.91 4.95 5.60
N CYS A 260 -10.30 3.84 5.22
CA CYS A 260 -8.86 3.71 4.95
C CYS A 260 -8.51 4.26 3.56
N LYS A 261 -8.71 5.56 3.36
CA LYS A 261 -8.64 6.21 2.04
C LYS A 261 -7.23 6.22 1.44
N HIS A 262 -6.19 6.50 2.24
CA HIS A 262 -4.80 6.51 1.78
C HIS A 262 -4.35 5.11 1.35
N LEU A 263 -4.70 4.11 2.14
CA LEU A 263 -4.39 2.72 1.82
C LEU A 263 -5.10 2.29 0.53
N ILE A 264 -6.40 2.59 0.39
CA ILE A 264 -7.18 2.26 -0.80
C ILE A 264 -6.58 2.94 -2.05
N LYS A 265 -6.33 4.25 -2.01
CA LYS A 265 -5.71 4.97 -3.12
C LYS A 265 -4.32 4.41 -3.48
N GLY A 266 -3.53 4.03 -2.49
CA GLY A 266 -2.25 3.35 -2.73
C GLY A 266 -2.42 2.01 -3.43
N PHE A 267 -3.42 1.21 -3.06
CA PHE A 267 -3.75 -0.04 -3.74
C PHE A 267 -4.28 0.15 -5.17
N GLU A 268 -5.05 1.21 -5.41
CA GLU A 268 -5.58 1.56 -6.73
C GLU A 268 -4.50 2.02 -7.72
N GLY A 269 -3.25 2.23 -7.24
CA GLY A 269 -2.11 2.53 -8.10
C GLY A 269 -1.17 3.59 -7.55
N GLY A 270 -1.56 4.34 -6.52
CA GLY A 270 -0.69 5.33 -5.90
C GLY A 270 0.62 4.75 -5.35
N TYR A 271 0.60 3.48 -4.90
CA TYR A 271 1.80 2.73 -4.51
C TYR A 271 2.25 1.84 -5.66
N GLN A 272 3.32 2.26 -6.36
CA GLN A 272 3.71 1.72 -7.66
C GLN A 272 5.23 1.64 -7.84
N TYR A 273 5.66 0.84 -8.82
CA TYR A 273 7.01 0.88 -9.34
C TYR A 273 7.14 1.99 -10.37
N ARG A 274 8.11 2.88 -10.20
CA ARG A 274 8.35 3.99 -11.15
C ARG A 274 8.79 3.44 -12.51
N ARG A 275 8.23 4.01 -13.57
CA ARG A 275 8.68 3.72 -14.94
C ARG A 275 10.04 4.37 -15.20
N MET A 276 10.98 3.60 -15.70
CA MET A 276 12.29 4.12 -16.11
C MET A 276 12.20 4.82 -17.47
N GLN A 277 12.85 5.96 -17.59
CA GLN A 277 12.91 6.72 -18.86
C GLN A 277 13.94 6.09 -19.83
N VAL A 278 13.72 4.85 -20.23
CA VAL A 278 14.54 4.13 -21.23
C VAL A 278 13.64 3.59 -22.32
N SER A 279 14.20 3.28 -23.49
CA SER A 279 13.42 2.64 -24.56
C SER A 279 12.85 1.28 -24.08
N GLY A 280 11.54 1.15 -24.11
CA GLY A 280 10.80 -0.03 -23.62
C GLY A 280 10.13 0.19 -22.26
N GLU A 281 9.29 -0.78 -21.88
CA GLU A 281 8.60 -0.78 -20.57
C GLU A 281 9.51 -1.40 -19.51
N ARG A 282 10.32 -0.57 -18.86
CA ARG A 282 11.13 -0.97 -17.70
C ARG A 282 10.68 -0.20 -16.48
N TYR A 283 10.67 -0.87 -15.34
CA TYR A 283 10.28 -0.35 -14.05
C TYR A 283 11.41 -0.54 -13.05
N ASP A 284 11.44 0.31 -12.02
CA ASP A 284 12.36 0.15 -10.90
C ASP A 284 12.14 -1.20 -10.20
N GLU A 285 13.21 -1.75 -9.60
CA GLU A 285 13.14 -3.01 -8.86
C GLU A 285 12.39 -2.86 -7.53
N LYS A 286 12.33 -1.65 -6.99
CA LYS A 286 11.65 -1.34 -5.73
C LYS A 286 10.51 -0.34 -5.98
N PRO A 287 9.43 -0.45 -5.19
CA PRO A 287 8.36 0.54 -5.24
C PRO A 287 8.86 1.95 -4.98
N ASP A 288 8.22 2.92 -5.62
CA ASP A 288 8.51 4.33 -5.41
C ASP A 288 8.18 4.75 -3.97
N LYS A 289 9.08 5.54 -3.39
CA LYS A 289 8.88 6.14 -2.07
C LYS A 289 8.13 7.45 -2.22
N ASN A 290 6.82 7.37 -2.09
CA ASN A 290 5.90 8.51 -2.13
C ASN A 290 5.02 8.53 -0.87
N HIS A 291 4.07 9.44 -0.79
CA HIS A 291 3.20 9.58 0.39
C HIS A 291 2.32 8.35 0.67
N TYR A 292 2.03 7.51 -0.32
CA TYR A 292 1.31 6.25 -0.11
C TYR A 292 2.21 5.13 0.42
N SER A 293 3.54 5.23 0.22
CA SER A 293 4.44 4.16 0.63
C SER A 293 4.43 3.91 2.14
N HIS A 294 4.29 4.98 2.95
CA HIS A 294 4.33 4.88 4.41
C HIS A 294 3.23 3.98 4.98
N ILE A 295 1.98 4.18 4.52
CA ILE A 295 0.86 3.38 5.02
C ILE A 295 0.91 1.95 4.51
N HIS A 296 1.42 1.72 3.28
CA HIS A 296 1.63 0.38 2.75
C HIS A 296 2.78 -0.35 3.46
N ASP A 297 3.87 0.33 3.78
CA ASP A 297 4.96 -0.23 4.59
C ASP A 297 4.45 -0.64 5.98
N ALA A 298 3.62 0.19 6.62
CA ALA A 298 2.97 -0.15 7.89
C ALA A 298 2.11 -1.42 7.80
N LEU A 299 1.28 -1.55 6.76
CA LEU A 299 0.49 -2.77 6.51
C LEU A 299 1.37 -4.00 6.27
N GLN A 300 2.45 -3.84 5.50
CA GLN A 300 3.42 -4.90 5.21
C GLN A 300 4.10 -5.41 6.49
N TYR A 301 4.54 -4.50 7.38
CA TYR A 301 5.12 -4.89 8.67
C TYR A 301 4.12 -5.62 9.57
N LEU A 302 2.86 -5.17 9.57
CA LEU A 302 1.79 -5.83 10.31
C LEU A 302 1.61 -7.27 9.85
N LEU A 303 1.35 -7.48 8.57
CA LEU A 303 1.01 -8.79 8.03
C LEU A 303 2.19 -9.76 8.09
N LEU A 304 3.41 -9.29 7.72
CA LEU A 304 4.61 -10.10 7.83
C LEU A 304 4.87 -10.52 9.29
N GLY A 305 4.74 -9.59 10.23
CA GLY A 305 4.96 -9.87 11.65
C GLY A 305 3.82 -10.67 12.31
N ALA A 306 2.62 -10.64 11.77
CA ALA A 306 1.51 -11.51 12.18
C ALA A 306 1.66 -12.93 11.62
N GLY A 307 2.59 -13.14 10.69
CA GLY A 307 2.95 -14.46 10.18
C GLY A 307 2.46 -14.78 8.79
N GLU A 308 1.91 -13.82 8.06
CA GLU A 308 1.72 -13.96 6.61
C GLU A 308 3.09 -14.09 5.94
N GLY A 309 3.18 -14.83 4.85
CA GLY A 309 4.45 -15.07 4.17
C GLY A 309 5.40 -16.08 4.84
N LYS A 310 5.03 -16.71 5.97
CA LYS A 310 5.86 -17.73 6.66
C LYS A 310 6.27 -18.89 5.77
N GLN A 311 5.44 -19.27 4.83
CA GLN A 311 5.76 -20.36 3.89
C GLN A 311 6.96 -20.01 3.01
N ILE A 312 7.12 -18.72 2.66
CA ILE A 312 8.25 -18.25 1.84
C ILE A 312 9.53 -18.21 2.68
N VAL A 313 9.45 -17.73 3.93
CA VAL A 313 10.59 -17.71 4.86
C VAL A 313 11.06 -19.14 5.16
N GLN A 314 10.13 -20.09 5.30
CA GLN A 314 10.46 -21.51 5.50
C GLN A 314 11.07 -22.16 4.25
N SER A 315 10.65 -21.75 3.05
CA SER A 315 11.25 -22.23 1.81
C SER A 315 12.64 -21.70 1.53
N GLN A 316 12.98 -20.53 2.09
CA GLN A 316 14.33 -19.95 2.01
C GLN A 316 15.29 -20.50 3.09
N THR A 317 14.77 -21.08 4.16
CA THR A 317 15.59 -21.82 5.10
C THR A 317 15.90 -23.16 4.44
N PRO A 318 17.17 -23.50 4.08
CA PRO A 318 17.46 -24.79 3.51
C PRO A 318 16.92 -25.85 4.45
N ALA A 319 16.05 -26.69 3.93
CA ALA A 319 15.51 -27.81 4.69
C ALA A 319 16.69 -28.48 5.36
N LYS A 320 16.69 -28.56 6.70
CA LYS A 320 17.66 -29.36 7.43
C LYS A 320 17.51 -30.76 6.86
N VAL A 321 18.41 -31.13 5.97
CA VAL A 321 18.47 -32.50 5.45
C VAL A 321 18.73 -33.36 6.67
N VAL A 322 17.67 -33.91 7.25
CA VAL A 322 17.78 -34.97 8.22
C VAL A 322 18.28 -36.15 7.41
N GLN A 323 19.61 -36.27 7.35
CA GLN A 323 20.19 -37.50 6.86
C GLN A 323 19.68 -38.59 7.82
N ALA A 324 18.73 -39.35 7.32
CA ALA A 324 18.37 -40.58 7.98
C ALA A 324 19.66 -41.39 8.10
N LYS A 325 20.11 -41.62 9.32
CA LYS A 325 21.21 -42.55 9.58
C LYS A 325 20.70 -43.94 9.19
N THR A 326 20.81 -44.24 7.93
CA THR A 326 20.58 -45.60 7.46
C THR A 326 21.86 -46.38 7.71
N ASP A 327 21.77 -47.45 8.47
CA ASP A 327 22.86 -48.43 8.65
C ASP A 327 23.13 -49.22 7.35
N PHE A 328 22.55 -48.78 6.24
CA PHE A 328 22.64 -49.40 4.95
C PHE A 328 23.53 -48.60 4.00
N ASP A 329 24.51 -49.21 3.40
CA ASP A 329 25.33 -48.60 2.38
C ASP A 329 24.71 -48.82 0.99
N VAL A 330 24.23 -47.74 0.38
CA VAL A 330 23.52 -47.77 -0.90
C VAL A 330 24.42 -48.24 -2.04
N PHE A 331 25.74 -48.03 -1.94
CA PHE A 331 26.71 -48.41 -3.00
C PHE A 331 27.10 -49.88 -2.93
N THR A 332 27.23 -50.43 -1.73
CA THR A 332 27.63 -51.83 -1.56
C THR A 332 26.43 -52.77 -1.38
N LYS A 333 25.21 -52.24 -1.28
CA LYS A 333 23.97 -52.98 -0.97
C LYS A 333 24.08 -53.90 0.23
N GLN A 334 24.92 -53.54 1.22
CA GLN A 334 25.12 -54.28 2.46
C GLN A 334 24.93 -53.38 3.67
N PRO A 335 24.50 -53.92 4.84
CA PRO A 335 24.45 -53.12 6.06
C PRO A 335 25.88 -52.74 6.47
N LYS A 336 26.06 -51.47 6.88
CA LYS A 336 27.34 -50.99 7.39
C LYS A 336 27.75 -51.85 8.60
N LYS A 337 28.91 -52.47 8.54
CA LYS A 337 29.44 -53.21 9.69
C LYS A 337 29.62 -52.25 10.83
N SER A 338 28.87 -52.43 11.92
CA SER A 338 29.04 -51.68 13.15
C SER A 338 30.42 -51.94 13.70
N ILE A 339 31.25 -50.91 13.74
CA ILE A 339 32.50 -50.98 14.49
C ILE A 339 32.09 -50.96 15.98
N ARG A 340 31.89 -52.13 16.55
CA ARG A 340 31.78 -52.25 18.00
C ARG A 340 33.10 -51.78 18.60
N LYS A 341 33.13 -50.54 19.17
CA LYS A 341 34.20 -50.16 20.08
C LYS A 341 34.25 -51.21 21.16
N LYS A 342 35.28 -52.03 21.16
CA LYS A 342 35.61 -52.89 22.33
C LYS A 342 35.93 -51.96 23.45
N TRP A 343 35.06 -51.88 24.42
CA TRP A 343 35.33 -51.20 25.67
C TRP A 343 36.42 -52.00 26.39
N ASN A 344 37.56 -51.39 26.59
CA ASN A 344 38.65 -51.97 27.33
C ASN A 344 38.41 -51.66 28.84
N ILE A 345 38.24 -52.69 29.66
CA ILE A 345 37.90 -52.61 31.09
C ILE A 345 38.96 -51.79 31.86
N PHE A 346 40.14 -51.54 31.29
CA PHE A 346 41.24 -50.81 31.90
C PHE A 346 41.14 -49.28 31.76
N ASP A 347 40.18 -48.70 31.01
CA ASP A 347 40.02 -47.24 30.85
C ASP A 347 39.26 -46.56 32.03
N ILE A 348 38.86 -47.30 33.04
CA ILE A 348 38.09 -46.79 34.21
C ILE A 348 39.03 -46.32 35.35
N ARG A 349 40.33 -46.63 35.30
CA ARG A 349 41.26 -46.27 36.40
C ARG A 349 42.02 -44.96 36.21
N ALA A 350 41.77 -44.19 35.18
CA ALA A 350 42.48 -42.91 34.92
C ALA A 350 41.65 -41.64 35.19
N ARG A 351 40.49 -41.79 35.90
CA ARG A 351 39.67 -40.63 36.36
C ARG A 351 39.13 -40.94 37.77
N LEU A 352 40.00 -40.94 38.73
CA LEU A 352 39.77 -40.69 40.15
C LEU A 352 40.86 -39.73 40.60
#